data_9ce6eddabd2db7aabcf149310ec8ebe1
#
_entry.id   9ce6eddabd2db7aabcf149310ec8ebe1
#
_cell.length_a   1.000
_cell.length_b   1.000
_cell.length_c   1.000
_cell.angle_alpha   90.00
_cell.angle_beta   90.00
_cell.angle_gamma   90.00
#
_symmetry.space_group_name_H-M   'P 1'
#
loop_
_entity.id
_entity.type
_entity.pdbx_description
1 polymer ?
#
loop_
_entity_poly.entity_id
_entity_poly.type
_entity_poly.pdbx_seq_one_letter_code
_entity_poly.pdbx_strand_id
1 'polypeptide(L)'
;MVMNINTAGLAEGLGLAAALGLDLGMVMEVFSQTGANSRVLATDGEDMVTREHSCFFSAAHAAKDSGIALALARESHLDLPLAAATKAQYDRMVAAGLGGLDKSGIAELTFPGRGGSQAAAGADGKNALHMPE
;
A
#
# COMPACT_ATOMS: atom_id res chain seq x y z
N MET A 1 1.13 -12.81 4.68
CA MET A 1 0.93 -11.79 5.73
C MET A 1 2.11 -10.84 5.86
N VAL A 2 3.30 -11.28 6.20
CA VAL A 2 4.45 -10.39 6.44
C VAL A 2 4.79 -9.53 5.22
N MET A 3 4.83 -10.10 4.03
CA MET A 3 5.05 -9.35 2.78
C MET A 3 4.04 -8.21 2.62
N ASN A 4 2.77 -8.48 2.87
CA ASN A 4 1.71 -7.46 2.74
C ASN A 4 1.89 -6.31 3.73
N ILE A 5 2.29 -6.62 4.98
CA ILE A 5 2.61 -5.61 5.99
C ILE A 5 3.80 -4.76 5.54
N ASN A 6 4.84 -5.40 5.01
CA ASN A 6 6.01 -4.68 4.49
C ASN A 6 5.64 -3.75 3.32
N THR A 7 4.79 -4.21 2.41
CA THR A 7 4.31 -3.39 1.30
C THR A 7 3.48 -2.20 1.81
N ALA A 8 2.59 -2.43 2.76
CA ALA A 8 1.79 -1.36 3.37
C ALA A 8 2.69 -0.34 4.09
N GLY A 9 3.67 -0.81 4.86
CA GLY A 9 4.63 0.05 5.55
C GLY A 9 5.47 0.87 4.59
N LEU A 10 5.93 0.27 3.49
CA LEU A 10 6.66 0.99 2.45
C LEU A 10 5.81 2.09 1.83
N ALA A 11 4.56 1.81 1.50
CA ALA A 11 3.64 2.80 0.94
C ALA A 11 3.43 3.99 1.88
N GLU A 12 3.27 3.74 3.17
CA GLU A 12 3.12 4.81 4.15
C GLU A 12 4.41 5.60 4.33
N GLY A 13 5.56 4.94 4.39
CA GLY A 13 6.85 5.61 4.50
C GLY A 13 7.17 6.49 3.31
N LEU A 14 6.98 6.01 2.09
CA LEU A 14 7.16 6.80 0.87
C LEU A 14 6.09 7.88 0.74
N GLY A 15 4.86 7.59 1.13
CA GLY A 15 3.77 8.57 1.12
C GLY A 15 4.05 9.74 2.07
N LEU A 16 4.56 9.46 3.28
CA LEU A 16 4.97 10.49 4.22
C LEU A 16 6.13 11.32 3.66
N ALA A 17 7.14 10.66 3.10
CA ALA A 17 8.27 11.34 2.47
C ALA A 17 7.81 12.27 1.33
N ALA A 18 6.88 11.82 0.51
CA ALA A 18 6.28 12.63 -0.56
C ALA A 18 5.55 13.85 0.00
N ALA A 19 4.78 13.68 1.06
CA ALA A 19 4.06 14.77 1.72
C ALA A 19 5.02 15.81 2.30
N LEU A 20 6.22 15.40 2.71
CA LEU A 20 7.26 16.29 3.24
C LEU A 20 8.14 16.90 2.15
N GLY A 21 7.88 16.60 0.88
CA GLY A 21 8.64 17.14 -0.25
C GLY A 21 10.03 16.52 -0.42
N LEU A 22 10.28 15.33 0.14
CA LEU A 22 11.56 14.66 0.02
C LEU A 22 11.71 13.99 -1.35
N ASP A 23 12.95 13.88 -1.81
CA ASP A 23 13.30 13.11 -3.01
C ASP A 23 13.11 11.61 -2.73
N LEU A 24 12.12 11.00 -3.38
CA LEU A 24 11.77 9.60 -3.12
C LEU A 24 12.85 8.62 -3.56
N GLY A 25 13.61 8.95 -4.61
CA GLY A 25 14.76 8.13 -5.02
C GLY A 25 15.81 8.06 -3.92
N MET A 26 16.12 9.19 -3.30
CA MET A 26 17.05 9.24 -2.16
C MET A 26 16.50 8.53 -0.94
N VAL A 27 15.19 8.68 -0.65
CA VAL A 27 14.55 7.99 0.47
C VAL A 27 14.64 6.48 0.29
N MET A 28 14.37 5.97 -0.91
CA MET A 28 14.48 4.55 -1.20
C MET A 28 15.92 4.05 -1.07
N GLU A 29 16.90 4.85 -1.48
CA GLU A 29 18.32 4.52 -1.30
C GLU A 29 18.66 4.39 0.20
N VAL A 30 18.21 5.32 1.02
CA VAL A 30 18.40 5.24 2.47
C VAL A 30 17.71 4.00 3.05
N PHE A 31 16.48 3.71 2.64
CA PHE A 31 15.77 2.52 3.09
C PHE A 31 16.54 1.24 2.73
N SER A 32 17.14 1.19 1.54
CA SER A 32 17.90 0.02 1.08
C SER A 32 19.11 -0.30 1.94
N GLN A 33 19.63 0.66 2.68
CA GLN A 33 20.87 0.55 3.48
C GLN A 33 20.61 0.51 4.98
N THR A 34 19.37 0.47 5.40
CA THR A 34 19.00 0.53 6.81
C THR A 34 18.04 -0.60 7.18
N GLY A 35 17.65 -0.66 8.43
CA GLY A 35 16.63 -1.59 8.91
C GLY A 35 15.25 -1.38 8.30
N ALA A 36 15.04 -0.32 7.56
CA ALA A 36 13.81 -0.10 6.79
C ALA A 36 13.73 -0.97 5.53
N ASN A 37 14.82 -1.61 5.14
CA ASN A 37 14.85 -2.44 3.94
C ASN A 37 14.03 -3.71 4.11
N SER A 38 13.37 -4.09 3.03
CA SER A 38 12.79 -5.41 2.84
C SER A 38 12.77 -5.71 1.35
N ARG A 39 12.48 -6.95 0.99
CA ARG A 39 12.41 -7.36 -0.41
C ARG A 39 11.42 -6.51 -1.21
N VAL A 40 10.33 -6.08 -0.60
CA VAL A 40 9.30 -5.30 -1.31
C VAL A 40 9.76 -3.91 -1.71
N LEU A 41 10.81 -3.37 -1.09
CA LEU A 41 11.42 -2.14 -1.58
C LEU A 41 11.90 -2.30 -3.02
N ALA A 42 12.60 -3.39 -3.31
CA ALA A 42 13.12 -3.67 -4.65
C ALA A 42 12.01 -4.00 -5.65
N THR A 43 10.96 -4.68 -5.22
CA THR A 43 9.89 -5.13 -6.13
C THR A 43 8.77 -4.10 -6.31
N ASP A 44 8.48 -3.30 -5.28
CA ASP A 44 7.29 -2.45 -5.26
C ASP A 44 7.60 -0.95 -5.19
N GLY A 45 8.78 -0.56 -4.73
CA GLY A 45 9.09 0.86 -4.46
C GLY A 45 8.96 1.74 -5.69
N GLU A 46 9.58 1.36 -6.77
CA GLU A 46 9.51 2.11 -8.05
C GLU A 46 8.08 2.17 -8.58
N ASP A 47 7.37 1.05 -8.51
CA ASP A 47 5.98 0.97 -8.97
C ASP A 47 5.07 1.93 -8.19
N MET A 48 5.32 2.09 -6.90
CA MET A 48 4.59 3.05 -6.07
C MET A 48 4.85 4.49 -6.49
N VAL A 49 6.10 4.82 -6.78
CA VAL A 49 6.51 6.18 -7.18
C VAL A 49 5.97 6.51 -8.57
N THR A 50 6.08 5.58 -9.52
CA THR A 50 5.67 5.80 -10.92
C THR A 50 4.20 5.49 -11.17
N ARG A 51 3.48 4.94 -10.20
CA ARG A 51 2.09 4.48 -10.32
C ARG A 51 1.92 3.37 -11.35
N GLU A 52 2.93 2.55 -11.53
CA GLU A 52 2.89 1.39 -12.43
C GLU A 52 2.53 0.15 -11.63
N HIS A 53 1.26 -0.20 -11.62
CA HIS A 53 0.73 -1.29 -10.80
C HIS A 53 0.28 -2.49 -11.63
N SER A 54 1.08 -2.84 -12.65
CA SER A 54 0.90 -4.08 -13.40
C SER A 54 0.97 -5.27 -12.48
N CYS A 55 -0.04 -6.13 -12.54
CA CYS A 55 -0.26 -7.11 -11.50
C CYS A 55 0.66 -8.32 -11.59
N PHE A 56 1.46 -8.53 -10.57
CA PHE A 56 2.14 -9.80 -10.27
C PHE A 56 1.46 -10.53 -9.13
N PHE A 57 1.04 -9.79 -8.10
CA PHE A 57 0.29 -10.31 -6.96
C PHE A 57 -0.80 -9.30 -6.61
N SER A 58 -2.05 -9.64 -6.86
CA SER A 58 -3.13 -8.67 -6.80
C SER A 58 -3.49 -8.22 -5.39
N ALA A 59 -4.02 -7.00 -5.28
CA ALA A 59 -4.56 -6.48 -4.03
C ALA A 59 -5.67 -7.39 -3.47
N ALA A 60 -6.50 -7.97 -4.34
CA ALA A 60 -7.52 -8.93 -3.91
C ALA A 60 -6.90 -10.18 -3.27
N HIS A 61 -5.81 -10.70 -3.83
CA HIS A 61 -5.07 -11.80 -3.23
C HIS A 61 -4.41 -11.40 -1.91
N ALA A 62 -3.87 -10.19 -1.83
CA ALA A 62 -3.29 -9.68 -0.59
C ALA A 62 -4.35 -9.59 0.53
N ALA A 63 -5.54 -9.12 0.21
CA ALA A 63 -6.67 -9.09 1.15
C ALA A 63 -7.04 -10.51 1.61
N LYS A 64 -7.14 -11.44 0.68
CA LYS A 64 -7.48 -12.84 0.97
C LYS A 64 -6.44 -13.49 1.87
N ASP A 65 -5.17 -13.39 1.53
CA ASP A 65 -4.08 -14.00 2.30
C ASP A 65 -3.98 -13.42 3.71
N SER A 66 -4.15 -12.12 3.83
CA SER A 66 -4.20 -11.45 5.14
C SER A 66 -5.41 -11.94 5.96
N GLY A 67 -6.54 -12.19 5.31
CA GLY A 67 -7.73 -12.75 5.95
C GLY A 67 -7.52 -14.19 6.46
N ILE A 68 -6.80 -15.01 5.71
CA ILE A 68 -6.44 -16.37 6.12
C ILE A 68 -5.56 -16.32 7.37
N ALA A 69 -4.56 -15.45 7.39
CA ALA A 69 -3.69 -15.28 8.54
C ALA A 69 -4.46 -14.85 9.80
N LEU A 70 -5.40 -13.91 9.65
CA LEU A 70 -6.24 -13.46 10.75
C LEU A 70 -7.18 -14.55 11.27
N ALA A 71 -7.71 -15.40 10.38
CA ALA A 71 -8.53 -16.53 10.78
C ALA A 71 -7.72 -17.54 11.61
N LEU A 72 -6.51 -17.86 11.17
CA LEU A 72 -5.61 -18.73 11.91
C LEU A 72 -5.21 -18.14 13.27
N ALA A 73 -4.98 -16.84 13.31
CA ALA A 73 -4.67 -16.13 14.54
C ALA A 73 -5.81 -16.25 15.56
N ARG A 74 -7.06 -16.07 15.13
CA ARG A 74 -8.22 -16.23 15.99
C ARG A 74 -8.33 -17.63 16.56
N GLU A 75 -8.10 -18.65 15.74
CA GLU A 75 -8.10 -20.05 16.18
C GLU A 75 -6.99 -20.32 17.21
N SER A 76 -5.89 -19.60 17.12
CA SER A 76 -4.73 -19.73 18.01
C SER A 76 -4.78 -18.76 19.20
N HIS A 77 -5.85 -18.00 19.35
CA HIS A 77 -6.02 -16.99 20.40
C HIS A 77 -4.92 -15.91 20.36
N LEU A 78 -4.48 -15.53 19.16
CA LEU A 78 -3.43 -14.55 18.92
C LEU A 78 -4.03 -13.30 18.28
N ASP A 79 -3.63 -12.13 18.77
CA ASP A 79 -3.99 -10.84 18.18
C ASP A 79 -2.89 -10.34 17.26
N LEU A 80 -3.25 -9.96 16.04
CA LEU A 80 -2.32 -9.48 15.01
C LEU A 80 -2.77 -8.11 14.49
N PRO A 81 -2.57 -7.02 15.26
CA PRO A 81 -3.10 -5.71 14.90
C PRO A 81 -2.51 -5.15 13.59
N LEU A 82 -1.24 -5.41 13.29
CA LEU A 82 -0.64 -4.95 12.03
C LEU A 82 -1.24 -5.67 10.83
N ALA A 83 -1.47 -6.97 10.94
CA ALA A 83 -2.12 -7.74 9.89
C ALA A 83 -3.57 -7.28 9.68
N ALA A 84 -4.28 -6.98 10.77
CA ALA A 84 -5.65 -6.47 10.70
C ALA A 84 -5.73 -5.12 9.99
N ALA A 85 -4.85 -4.18 10.32
CA ALA A 85 -4.78 -2.88 9.66
C ALA A 85 -4.42 -3.01 8.18
N THR A 86 -3.46 -3.87 7.86
CA THR A 86 -3.05 -4.13 6.47
C THR A 86 -4.20 -4.72 5.66
N LYS A 87 -4.90 -5.71 6.21
CA LYS A 87 -6.08 -6.28 5.55
C LYS A 87 -7.14 -5.22 5.29
N ALA A 88 -7.42 -4.36 6.25
CA ALA A 88 -8.40 -3.30 6.09
C ALA A 88 -8.06 -2.37 4.91
N GLN A 89 -6.79 -2.07 4.70
CA GLN A 89 -6.33 -1.27 3.56
C GLN A 89 -6.54 -2.01 2.23
N TYR A 90 -6.19 -3.28 2.14
CA TYR A 90 -6.44 -4.04 0.93
C TYR A 90 -7.94 -4.26 0.66
N ASP A 91 -8.75 -4.42 1.69
CA ASP A 91 -10.20 -4.45 1.56
C ASP A 91 -10.74 -3.12 0.99
N ARG A 92 -10.18 -1.98 1.38
CA ARG A 92 -10.52 -0.67 0.80
C ARG A 92 -10.17 -0.62 -0.68
N MET A 93 -9.04 -1.16 -1.09
CA MET A 93 -8.68 -1.24 -2.51
C MET A 93 -9.71 -2.05 -3.28
N VAL A 94 -10.10 -3.21 -2.78
CA VAL A 94 -11.10 -4.06 -3.42
C VAL A 94 -12.43 -3.32 -3.54
N ALA A 95 -12.88 -2.68 -2.46
CA ALA A 95 -14.14 -1.91 -2.45
C ALA A 95 -14.11 -0.73 -3.43
N ALA A 96 -12.94 -0.14 -3.67
CA ALA A 96 -12.75 0.97 -4.60
C ALA A 96 -12.55 0.53 -6.06
N GLY A 97 -12.64 -0.78 -6.36
CA GLY A 97 -12.44 -1.31 -7.70
C GLY A 97 -10.97 -1.50 -8.09
N LEU A 98 -10.05 -1.44 -7.12
CA LEU A 98 -8.60 -1.57 -7.34
C LEU A 98 -8.07 -2.97 -7.03
N GLY A 99 -8.94 -3.93 -6.79
CA GLY A 99 -8.55 -5.30 -6.41
C GLY A 99 -7.69 -6.03 -7.43
N GLY A 100 -7.79 -5.66 -8.71
CA GLY A 100 -7.00 -6.23 -9.79
C GLY A 100 -5.60 -5.64 -9.95
N LEU A 101 -5.30 -4.53 -9.30
CA LEU A 101 -3.95 -3.95 -9.32
C LEU A 101 -2.99 -4.84 -8.53
N ASP A 102 -1.71 -4.72 -8.84
CA ASP A 102 -0.66 -5.29 -7.99
C ASP A 102 -0.77 -4.77 -6.56
N LYS A 103 -0.29 -5.54 -5.59
CA LYS A 103 -0.29 -5.12 -4.17
C LYS A 103 0.40 -3.78 -3.93
N SER A 104 1.33 -3.39 -4.79
CA SER A 104 1.97 -2.05 -4.77
C SER A 104 0.95 -0.92 -4.90
N GLY A 105 -0.20 -1.20 -5.49
CA GLY A 105 -1.29 -0.24 -5.65
C GLY A 105 -1.87 0.28 -4.34
N ILE A 106 -1.52 -0.30 -3.20
CA ILE A 106 -1.87 0.26 -1.88
C ILE A 106 -1.34 1.69 -1.71
N ALA A 107 -0.30 2.06 -2.44
CA ALA A 107 0.22 3.42 -2.49
C ALA A 107 -0.80 4.44 -3.00
N GLU A 108 -1.78 4.00 -3.78
CA GLU A 108 -2.88 4.88 -4.23
C GLU A 108 -3.77 5.35 -3.08
N LEU A 109 -3.76 4.65 -1.95
CA LEU A 109 -4.49 5.05 -0.75
C LEU A 109 -3.70 5.99 0.16
N THR A 110 -2.38 6.00 0.05
CA THR A 110 -1.49 6.60 1.04
C THR A 110 -0.69 7.80 0.54
N PHE A 111 -0.33 7.85 -0.74
CA PHE A 111 0.40 8.99 -1.29
C PHE A 111 -0.49 10.22 -1.37
N PRO A 112 0.08 11.42 -1.09
CA PRO A 112 -0.68 12.67 -1.19
C PRO A 112 -1.27 12.85 -2.60
N GLY A 113 -2.50 13.29 -2.68
CA GLY A 113 -3.20 13.55 -3.93
C GLY A 113 -3.72 12.34 -4.67
N ARG A 114 -3.39 11.16 -4.19
CA ARG A 114 -3.94 9.93 -4.75
C ARG A 114 -5.19 9.49 -3.98
N GLY A 115 -5.02 9.09 -2.74
CA GLY A 115 -6.09 8.68 -1.83
C GLY A 115 -7.04 7.62 -2.38
N GLY A 116 -7.65 6.86 -1.51
CA GLY A 116 -8.68 5.89 -1.93
C GLY A 116 -9.85 6.54 -2.67
N SER A 117 -10.11 7.80 -2.37
CA SER A 117 -11.11 8.61 -3.07
C SER A 117 -10.78 8.84 -4.54
N GLN A 118 -9.53 8.72 -4.93
CA GLN A 118 -9.13 8.91 -6.31
C GLN A 118 -9.65 7.81 -7.21
N ALA A 119 -9.72 6.60 -6.70
CA ALA A 119 -10.30 5.50 -7.47
C ALA A 119 -11.82 5.66 -7.59
N ALA A 120 -12.46 6.08 -6.50
CA ALA A 120 -13.88 6.45 -6.53
C ALA A 120 -14.09 7.71 -7.36
N ALA A 121 -13.15 8.63 -7.32
CA ALA A 121 -13.14 9.89 -8.06
C ALA A 121 -12.57 9.75 -9.47
N GLY A 122 -12.23 8.55 -9.89
CA GLY A 122 -12.04 8.26 -11.31
C GLY A 122 -13.28 8.59 -12.12
N ALA A 123 -14.43 8.67 -11.45
CA ALA A 123 -15.67 9.20 -12.00
C ALA A 123 -15.79 10.72 -11.86
N ASP A 124 -15.00 11.34 -10.98
CA ASP A 124 -14.96 12.78 -10.76
C ASP A 124 -13.51 13.24 -10.56
N GLY A 125 -12.87 13.51 -11.67
CA GLY A 125 -11.46 13.89 -11.70
C GLY A 125 -11.10 15.17 -10.92
N LYS A 126 -12.08 15.89 -10.42
CA LYS A 126 -11.82 17.12 -9.67
C LYS A 126 -11.29 16.84 -8.26
N ASN A 127 -11.73 15.77 -7.66
CA ASN A 127 -11.25 15.41 -6.32
C ASN A 127 -9.84 14.82 -6.34
N ALA A 128 -9.45 14.24 -7.44
CA ALA A 128 -8.11 13.69 -7.58
C ALA A 128 -7.01 14.77 -7.57
N LEU A 129 -7.38 16.00 -7.89
CA LEU A 129 -6.46 17.14 -7.95
C LEU A 129 -6.46 17.97 -6.68
N HIS A 130 -7.36 17.70 -5.75
CA HIS A 130 -7.45 18.44 -4.51
C HIS A 130 -6.56 17.81 -3.46
N MET A 131 -5.41 18.43 -3.26
CA MET A 131 -4.47 18.09 -2.19
C MET A 131 -4.84 18.89 -0.96
N PRO A 132 -5.03 18.28 0.21
CA PRO A 132 -4.96 19.03 1.45
C PRO A 132 -3.52 19.52 1.64
N GLU A 133 -3.37 20.76 1.85
CA GLU A 133 -2.10 21.38 2.21
C GLU A 133 -1.68 21.04 3.62
#